data_58c56123f606abff30a1647b2dbd090d
#
_entry.id   58c56123f606abff30a1647b2dbd090d
#
_cell.length_a   1.000
_cell.length_b   1.000
_cell.length_c   1.000
_cell.angle_alpha   90.00
_cell.angle_beta   90.00
_cell.angle_gamma   90.00
#
_symmetry.space_group_name_H-M   'P 1'
#
loop_
_entity.id
_entity.type
_entity.pdbx_description
1 polymer ?
#
loop_
_entity_poly.entity_id
_entity_poly.type
_entity_poly.pdbx_seq_one_letter_code
_entity_poly.pdbx_strand_id
1 'polypeptide(L)'
;ISVQCYNLYPKIREANAVKHAGLIEYHPEIAFMELNQGAPLAPSKKTAEGRSLRRQCLKHFFGSLPDAPRHALPKKPWIEDDLLDALALAAAAQTGTYLQFYQALEIDP
;
A
#
# COMPACT_ATOMS: atom_id res chain seq x y z
N ILE A 1 -18.75 11.97 -10.21
CA ILE A 1 -17.42 11.30 -10.25
C ILE A 1 -16.34 12.37 -10.28
N SER A 2 -15.32 12.24 -9.44
CA SER A 2 -14.19 13.16 -9.43
C SER A 2 -13.35 13.00 -10.72
N VAL A 3 -12.62 14.06 -11.08
CA VAL A 3 -11.69 14.01 -12.22
C VAL A 3 -10.65 12.91 -12.02
N GLN A 4 -10.18 12.70 -10.80
CA GLN A 4 -9.24 11.63 -10.48
C GLN A 4 -9.83 10.25 -10.76
N CYS A 5 -11.07 10.00 -10.35
CA CYS A 5 -11.74 8.72 -10.65
C CYS A 5 -11.91 8.51 -12.15
N TYR A 6 -12.29 9.56 -12.86
CA TYR A 6 -12.44 9.50 -14.32
C TYR A 6 -11.11 9.16 -15.00
N ASN A 7 -10.01 9.78 -14.57
CA ASN A 7 -8.68 9.53 -15.14
C ASN A 7 -8.15 8.13 -14.79
N LEU A 8 -8.59 7.54 -13.68
CA LEU A 8 -8.21 6.18 -13.29
C LEU A 8 -9.03 5.11 -13.98
N TYR A 9 -10.18 5.47 -14.55
CA TYR A 9 -11.11 4.50 -15.14
C TYR A 9 -10.47 3.60 -16.21
N PRO A 10 -9.65 4.13 -17.16
CA PRO A 10 -8.98 3.26 -18.13
C PRO A 10 -8.04 2.26 -17.46
N LYS A 11 -7.35 2.64 -16.40
CA LYS A 11 -6.46 1.74 -15.67
C LYS A 11 -7.22 0.64 -14.94
N ILE A 12 -8.36 0.97 -14.37
CA ILE A 12 -9.25 -0.02 -13.75
C ILE A 12 -9.73 -1.03 -14.78
N ARG A 13 -10.11 -0.56 -15.97
CA ARG A 13 -10.53 -1.44 -17.07
C ARG A 13 -9.41 -2.36 -17.52
N GLU A 14 -8.18 -1.83 -17.65
CA GLU A 14 -7.01 -2.64 -18.00
C GLU A 14 -6.76 -3.73 -16.94
N ALA A 15 -6.85 -3.38 -15.66
CA ALA A 15 -6.66 -4.34 -14.58
C ALA A 15 -7.74 -5.43 -14.62
N ASN A 16 -9.00 -5.07 -14.88
CA ASN A 16 -10.08 -6.04 -15.00
C ASN A 16 -9.89 -6.98 -16.19
N ALA A 17 -9.31 -6.47 -17.30
CA ALA A 17 -9.07 -7.28 -18.49
C ALA A 17 -7.97 -8.34 -18.29
N VAL A 18 -7.00 -8.07 -17.40
CA VAL A 18 -5.92 -9.02 -17.09
C VAL A 18 -6.13 -9.75 -15.76
N LYS A 19 -7.35 -9.72 -15.27
CA LYS A 19 -7.69 -10.33 -13.98
C LYS A 19 -7.38 -11.81 -13.97
N HIS A 20 -6.57 -12.24 -13.00
CA HIS A 20 -6.25 -13.65 -12.77
C HIS A 20 -6.17 -13.93 -11.27
N ALA A 21 -6.04 -15.21 -10.88
CA ALA A 21 -6.10 -15.64 -9.48
C ALA A 21 -5.05 -14.99 -8.57
N GLY A 22 -3.95 -14.51 -9.12
CA GLY A 22 -2.90 -13.81 -8.36
C GLY A 22 -3.11 -12.30 -8.23
N LEU A 23 -4.15 -11.75 -8.85
CA LEU A 23 -4.40 -10.30 -8.80
C LEU A 23 -5.47 -10.00 -7.77
N ILE A 24 -5.08 -9.30 -6.70
CA ILE A 24 -5.93 -9.00 -5.56
C ILE A 24 -5.89 -7.50 -5.29
N GLU A 25 -7.06 -6.91 -5.08
CA GLU A 25 -7.18 -5.52 -4.66
C GLU A 25 -7.04 -5.43 -3.15
N TYR A 26 -6.18 -4.50 -2.66
CA TYR A 26 -5.93 -4.35 -1.24
C TYR A 26 -5.56 -2.92 -0.90
N HIS A 27 -5.97 -2.45 0.29
CA HIS A 27 -5.75 -1.06 0.70
C HIS A 27 -4.45 -0.90 1.49
N PRO A 28 -3.56 0.06 1.14
CA PRO A 28 -2.28 0.24 1.82
C PRO A 28 -2.41 0.48 3.33
N GLU A 29 -3.41 1.21 3.79
CA GLU A 29 -3.59 1.48 5.22
C GLU A 29 -3.94 0.22 6.01
N ILE A 30 -4.64 -0.73 5.40
CA ILE A 30 -4.89 -2.03 6.02
C ILE A 30 -3.59 -2.82 6.10
N ALA A 31 -2.75 -2.74 5.08
CA ALA A 31 -1.43 -3.38 5.09
C ALA A 31 -0.55 -2.80 6.20
N PHE A 32 -0.54 -1.48 6.39
CA PHE A 32 0.18 -0.85 7.49
C PHE A 32 -0.36 -1.27 8.87
N MET A 33 -1.67 -1.36 9.00
CA MET A 33 -2.29 -1.84 10.25
C MET A 33 -1.78 -3.24 10.60
N GLU A 34 -1.71 -4.14 9.63
CA GLU A 34 -1.20 -5.49 9.85
C GLU A 34 0.28 -5.49 10.21
N LEU A 35 1.09 -4.64 9.58
CA LEU A 35 2.49 -4.47 9.94
C LEU A 35 2.66 -3.90 11.36
N ASN A 36 1.67 -3.18 11.85
CA ASN A 36 1.62 -2.64 13.20
C ASN A 36 0.85 -3.56 14.17
N GLN A 37 0.94 -4.87 13.95
CA GLN A 37 0.36 -5.91 14.82
C GLN A 37 -1.16 -5.78 15.00
N GLY A 38 -1.86 -5.37 13.96
CA GLY A 38 -3.31 -5.25 13.97
C GLY A 38 -3.84 -3.92 14.49
N ALA A 39 -2.97 -3.02 14.99
CA ALA A 39 -3.38 -1.72 15.49
C ALA A 39 -3.29 -0.66 14.39
N PRO A 40 -4.36 0.15 14.19
CA PRO A 40 -4.29 1.23 13.20
C PRO A 40 -3.24 2.27 13.59
N LEU A 41 -2.63 2.89 12.58
CA LEU A 41 -1.71 4.00 12.78
C LEU A 41 -2.52 5.29 12.93
N ALA A 42 -2.61 5.80 14.16
CA ALA A 42 -3.43 6.98 14.46
C ALA A 42 -2.99 8.25 13.70
N PRO A 43 -1.68 8.61 13.62
CA PRO A 43 -1.27 9.76 12.84
C PRO A 43 -1.46 9.54 11.34
N SER A 44 -1.99 10.58 10.66
CA SER A 44 -2.20 10.55 9.22
C SER A 44 -0.87 10.46 8.47
N LYS A 45 -0.85 9.74 7.35
CA LYS A 45 0.32 9.68 6.45
C LYS A 45 0.71 11.03 5.87
N LYS A 46 -0.15 12.04 5.97
CA LYS A 46 0.15 13.41 5.53
C LYS A 46 0.98 14.18 6.56
N THR A 47 1.11 13.69 7.78
CA THR A 47 1.93 14.31 8.82
C THR A 47 3.33 13.71 8.82
N ALA A 48 4.31 14.48 9.31
CA ALA A 48 5.67 13.98 9.46
C ALA A 48 5.75 12.76 10.40
N GLU A 49 4.99 12.81 11.50
CA GLU A 49 4.90 11.70 12.45
C GLU A 49 4.31 10.46 11.80
N GLY A 50 3.20 10.61 11.06
CA GLY A 50 2.55 9.49 10.38
C GLY A 50 3.45 8.84 9.34
N ARG A 51 4.18 9.63 8.57
CA ARG A 51 5.15 9.10 7.60
C ARG A 51 6.30 8.38 8.30
N SER A 52 6.81 8.93 9.40
CA SER A 52 7.88 8.31 10.17
C SER A 52 7.45 6.95 10.72
N LEU A 53 6.25 6.84 11.27
CA LEU A 53 5.71 5.57 11.77
C LEU A 53 5.58 4.53 10.67
N ARG A 54 5.13 4.93 9.50
CA ARG A 54 4.99 4.02 8.35
C ARG A 54 6.34 3.53 7.85
N ARG A 55 7.34 4.42 7.79
CA ARG A 55 8.72 4.01 7.46
C ARG A 55 9.26 3.02 8.50
N GLN A 56 9.00 3.24 9.78
CA GLN A 56 9.45 2.33 10.84
C GLN A 56 8.83 0.93 10.69
N CYS A 57 7.53 0.85 10.39
CA CYS A 57 6.86 -0.42 10.14
C CYS A 57 7.51 -1.16 8.96
N LEU A 58 7.78 -0.48 7.87
CA LEU A 58 8.40 -1.06 6.69
C LEU A 58 9.85 -1.45 6.95
N LYS A 59 10.59 -0.60 7.64
CA LYS A 59 11.99 -0.88 7.98
C LYS A 59 12.10 -2.09 8.87
N HIS A 60 11.18 -2.23 9.82
CA HIS A 60 11.14 -3.41 10.68
C HIS A 60 10.87 -4.69 9.88
N PHE A 61 9.96 -4.62 8.92
CA PHE A 61 9.61 -5.77 8.09
C PHE A 61 10.72 -6.16 7.11
N PHE A 62 11.27 -5.18 6.39
CA PHE A 62 12.27 -5.43 5.35
C PHE A 62 13.71 -5.41 5.86
N GLY A 63 13.95 -4.97 7.10
CA GLY A 63 15.30 -4.79 7.66
C GLY A 63 15.97 -3.50 7.23
N SER A 64 15.72 -3.03 6.02
CA SER A 64 16.18 -1.74 5.50
C SER A 64 15.22 -1.29 4.41
N LEU A 65 15.11 0.03 4.21
CA LEU A 65 14.33 0.56 3.10
C LEU A 65 15.26 0.83 1.92
N PRO A 66 14.84 0.47 0.70
CA PRO A 66 15.60 0.83 -0.48
C PRO A 66 15.63 2.36 -0.60
N ASP A 67 16.79 2.92 -0.94
CA ASP A 67 16.87 4.32 -1.30
C ASP A 67 16.01 4.54 -2.55
N ALA A 68 15.13 5.55 -2.49
CA ALA A 68 14.39 5.94 -3.69
C ALA A 68 15.42 6.27 -4.78
N PRO A 69 15.24 5.74 -6.00
CA PRO A 69 16.17 6.04 -7.09
C PRO A 69 16.10 7.55 -7.38
N ARG A 70 17.09 8.26 -6.86
CA ARG A 70 17.13 9.74 -6.89
C ARG A 70 17.16 10.31 -8.30
N HIS A 71 17.50 9.47 -9.28
CA HIS A 71 17.66 9.89 -10.69
C HIS A 71 16.49 9.49 -11.56
N ALA A 72 15.64 8.57 -11.12
CA ALA A 72 14.55 8.02 -11.93
C ALA A 72 13.18 8.63 -11.61
N LEU A 73 13.01 9.25 -10.43
CA LEU A 73 11.74 9.78 -9.98
C LEU A 73 11.85 11.27 -9.66
N PRO A 74 10.87 12.10 -10.07
CA PRO A 74 10.84 13.50 -9.68
C PRO A 74 10.77 13.65 -8.17
N LYS A 75 11.44 14.69 -7.63
CA LYS A 75 11.38 14.98 -6.20
C LYS A 75 10.07 15.68 -5.85
N LYS A 76 8.99 14.91 -5.72
CA LYS A 76 7.68 15.44 -5.32
C LYS A 76 7.21 14.71 -4.05
N PRO A 77 6.59 15.43 -3.09
CA PRO A 77 6.21 14.81 -1.79
C PRO A 77 5.33 13.57 -1.91
N TRP A 78 4.42 13.54 -2.89
CA TRP A 78 3.51 12.41 -3.05
C TRP A 78 4.18 11.14 -3.56
N ILE A 79 5.37 11.24 -4.14
CA ILE A 79 6.10 10.06 -4.62
C ILE A 79 6.58 9.21 -3.45
N GLU A 80 6.99 9.85 -2.36
CA GLU A 80 7.36 9.11 -1.15
C GLU A 80 6.14 8.36 -0.59
N ASP A 81 4.98 9.01 -0.54
CA ASP A 81 3.76 8.38 -0.06
C ASP A 81 3.39 7.18 -0.94
N ASP A 82 3.48 7.32 -2.26
CA ASP A 82 3.21 6.23 -3.19
C ASP A 82 4.19 5.08 -3.05
N LEU A 83 5.46 5.39 -2.81
CA LEU A 83 6.49 4.37 -2.57
C LEU A 83 6.21 3.60 -1.28
N LEU A 84 5.87 4.30 -0.20
CA LEU A 84 5.53 3.65 1.07
C LEU A 84 4.30 2.76 0.93
N ASP A 85 3.28 3.23 0.21
CA ASP A 85 2.07 2.44 -0.06
C ASP A 85 2.39 1.18 -0.87
N ALA A 86 3.22 1.31 -1.90
CA ALA A 86 3.62 0.17 -2.72
C ALA A 86 4.41 -0.86 -1.91
N LEU A 87 5.30 -0.40 -1.03
CA LEU A 87 6.07 -1.30 -0.15
C LEU A 87 5.17 -2.00 0.87
N ALA A 88 4.16 -1.31 1.39
CA ALA A 88 3.19 -1.91 2.30
C ALA A 88 2.40 -3.03 1.61
N LEU A 89 1.96 -2.80 0.38
CA LEU A 89 1.27 -3.81 -0.41
C LEU A 89 2.18 -5.00 -0.75
N ALA A 90 3.45 -4.75 -1.03
CA ALA A 90 4.43 -5.81 -1.26
C ALA A 90 4.63 -6.66 0.00
N ALA A 91 4.70 -6.03 1.18
CA ALA A 91 4.79 -6.74 2.45
C ALA A 91 3.55 -7.62 2.69
N ALA A 92 2.36 -7.07 2.46
CA ALA A 92 1.11 -7.83 2.61
C ALA A 92 1.07 -9.03 1.66
N ALA A 93 1.50 -8.87 0.43
CA ALA A 93 1.56 -9.96 -0.55
C ALA A 93 2.54 -11.05 -0.11
N GLN A 94 3.68 -10.65 0.46
CA GLN A 94 4.72 -11.57 0.89
C GLN A 94 4.31 -12.38 2.13
N THR A 95 3.60 -11.74 3.07
CA THR A 95 3.15 -12.43 4.31
C THR A 95 1.86 -13.21 4.12
N GLY A 96 1.05 -12.87 3.12
CA GLY A 96 -0.26 -13.49 2.93
C GLY A 96 -1.32 -13.02 3.93
N THR A 97 -1.05 -11.98 4.71
CA THR A 97 -1.97 -11.48 5.73
C THR A 97 -3.30 -10.99 5.17
N TYR A 98 -3.33 -10.58 3.89
CA TYR A 98 -4.55 -10.18 3.21
C TYR A 98 -5.60 -11.30 3.21
N LEU A 99 -5.20 -12.58 3.24
CA LEU A 99 -6.15 -13.70 3.27
C LEU A 99 -6.94 -13.69 4.58
N GLN A 100 -6.30 -13.40 5.70
CA GLN A 100 -6.97 -13.30 7.00
C GLN A 100 -7.99 -12.17 7.02
N PHE A 101 -7.65 -11.04 6.41
CA PHE A 101 -8.57 -9.90 6.30
C PHE A 101 -9.82 -10.28 5.51
N TYR A 102 -9.65 -10.90 4.35
CA TYR A 102 -10.80 -11.33 3.54
C TYR A 102 -11.63 -12.41 4.23
N GLN A 103 -11.00 -13.33 4.94
CA GLN A 103 -11.70 -14.34 5.73
C GLN A 103 -12.55 -13.69 6.83
N ALA A 104 -12.02 -12.68 7.52
CA ALA A 104 -12.75 -11.96 8.56
C ALA A 104 -13.98 -11.23 8.01
N LEU A 105 -13.94 -10.79 6.75
CA LEU A 105 -15.04 -10.14 6.08
C LEU A 105 -15.99 -11.12 5.36
N GLU A 106 -15.66 -12.42 5.35
CA GLU A 106 -16.40 -13.45 4.60
C GLU A 106 -16.51 -13.11 3.11
N ILE A 107 -15.43 -12.55 2.55
CA ILE A 107 -15.36 -12.13 1.14
C ILE A 107 -14.23 -12.91 0.45
N ASP A 108 -14.48 -13.38 -0.78
CA ASP A 108 -13.43 -13.97 -1.62
C ASP A 108 -12.50 -12.88 -2.14
N PRO A 109 -11.18 -13.08 -2.08
CA PRO A 109 -10.24 -12.11 -2.57
C PRO A 109 -10.26 -11.91 -4.09
#